data_0fab8ce2e90dbdf98a65984f48558585
#
_entry.id   0fab8ce2e90dbdf98a65984f48558585
#
_cell.length_a   1.000
_cell.length_b   1.000
_cell.length_c   1.000
_cell.angle_alpha   90.00
_cell.angle_beta   90.00
_cell.angle_gamma   90.00
#
_symmetry.space_group_name_H-M   'P 1'
#
loop_
_entity.id
_entity.type
_entity.pdbx_description
1 polymer ?
#
loop_
_entity_poly.entity_id
_entity_poly.type
_entity_poly.pdbx_seq_one_letter_code
_entity_poly.pdbx_strand_id
1 'polypeptide(L)'
;MKTLVVDAIAPEGLAYLREHGFEIDQLMKPSLPTLYERVGDYEALVTRSGTAVTPELLEHAPRLRIVGRAGVGVDNIDVEACSRRGIVVVNAPVGNVVSAAEHTVGMMLALVRRIPDAHDLLKAMKWDRGIYGTELFRKTIGLVGLGKVGSRVAARLRGFDARVLVHDPYIPESRARDFGAQLTEFDRLVRECDVITFHVPLTDETENMMTARELAITKRGVRLVNCARGGIINEADLLAALESGQVAGAAIDVWTEEPPKSDVVRRLVAHPAVVVTPHLGANSAEAQVNVALDVARQLVAFRDGALVEYAVNIPVGDVGALEEMRPFLALADRLGRFSVQLDPEHLSSVEVKVAGALAQRDPELLARAVLAGLLAPVMAGPVNLVNAHLVARERGVAVTTTAEEETHGYGSLLTVVTHTREGRKIIAGTVFFGQPRIVRLRDLNIEFTPEGYILVLSYEDRPGMVGRIGTMLGGLGVNIASMHVGRKSKRGRAIVVLILDEELSPRQLAEVARTVEADFARLIRLV
;
A
#
# COMPACT_ATOMS: atom_id res chain seq x y z
N MET A 1 1.06 10.52 19.34
CA MET A 1 0.16 9.46 18.83
C MET A 1 0.19 8.31 19.82
N LYS A 2 -0.99 7.97 20.36
CA LYS A 2 -1.12 6.89 21.35
C LYS A 2 -1.19 5.55 20.64
N THR A 3 -0.27 4.62 20.99
CA THR A 3 -0.03 3.39 20.25
C THR A 3 -0.14 2.18 21.18
N LEU A 4 -0.92 1.19 20.77
CA LEU A 4 -1.03 -0.09 21.44
C LEU A 4 -0.19 -1.15 20.70
N VAL A 5 0.69 -1.82 21.42
CA VAL A 5 1.50 -2.93 20.90
C VAL A 5 1.00 -4.23 21.54
N VAL A 6 0.46 -5.13 20.72
CA VAL A 6 -0.22 -6.35 21.20
C VAL A 6 0.59 -7.64 21.01
N ASP A 7 1.60 -7.61 20.18
CA ASP A 7 2.56 -8.69 19.97
C ASP A 7 3.99 -8.22 20.22
N ALA A 8 4.86 -9.13 20.63
CA ALA A 8 6.26 -8.79 20.91
C ALA A 8 7.00 -8.37 19.64
N ILE A 9 7.56 -7.17 19.63
CA ILE A 9 8.46 -6.64 18.60
C ILE A 9 9.82 -6.30 19.23
N ALA A 10 10.85 -6.17 18.40
CA ALA A 10 12.19 -5.85 18.87
C ALA A 10 12.24 -4.51 19.61
N PRO A 11 13.00 -4.42 20.72
CA PRO A 11 13.09 -3.21 21.57
C PRO A 11 13.53 -1.96 20.79
N GLU A 12 14.32 -2.12 19.74
CA GLU A 12 14.83 -1.05 18.88
C GLU A 12 13.67 -0.29 18.19
N GLY A 13 12.64 -1.00 17.73
CA GLY A 13 11.45 -0.38 17.15
C GLY A 13 10.65 0.43 18.18
N LEU A 14 10.53 -0.10 19.42
CA LEU A 14 9.86 0.62 20.52
C LEU A 14 10.66 1.85 20.95
N ALA A 15 12.00 1.73 21.03
CA ALA A 15 12.88 2.84 21.34
C ALA A 15 12.73 3.96 20.30
N TYR A 16 12.79 3.60 19.01
CA TYR A 16 12.62 4.54 17.91
C TYR A 16 11.29 5.31 17.97
N LEU A 17 10.18 4.62 18.24
CA LEU A 17 8.87 5.27 18.40
C LEU A 17 8.85 6.24 19.59
N ARG A 18 9.43 5.85 20.76
CA ARG A 18 9.50 6.73 21.95
C ARG A 18 10.33 7.97 21.69
N GLU A 19 11.50 7.83 21.06
CA GLU A 19 12.36 8.95 20.65
C GLU A 19 11.64 9.95 19.76
N HIS A 20 10.66 9.47 18.96
CA HIS A 20 9.82 10.31 18.11
C HIS A 20 8.50 10.73 18.78
N GLY A 21 8.38 10.63 20.11
CA GLY A 21 7.25 11.17 20.87
C GLY A 21 5.95 10.38 20.78
N PHE A 22 6.04 9.05 20.55
CA PHE A 22 4.88 8.16 20.65
C PHE A 22 4.65 7.72 22.10
N GLU A 23 3.39 7.72 22.53
CA GLU A 23 2.95 7.09 23.78
C GLU A 23 2.66 5.63 23.51
N ILE A 24 3.44 4.73 24.12
CA ILE A 24 3.37 3.30 23.82
C ILE A 24 2.91 2.54 25.05
N ASP A 25 1.77 1.87 24.91
CA ASP A 25 1.32 0.84 25.83
C ASP A 25 1.54 -0.55 25.21
N GLN A 26 2.02 -1.47 26.03
CA GLN A 26 2.24 -2.86 25.63
C GLN A 26 1.24 -3.76 26.34
N LEU A 27 0.45 -4.48 25.57
CA LEU A 27 -0.53 -5.45 26.03
C LEU A 27 -0.27 -6.79 25.32
N MET A 28 0.66 -7.58 25.88
CA MET A 28 1.18 -8.77 25.21
C MET A 28 0.15 -9.91 25.19
N LYS A 29 -0.21 -10.35 23.97
CA LYS A 29 -1.15 -11.45 23.72
C LYS A 29 -2.43 -11.35 24.56
N PRO A 30 -3.16 -10.22 24.48
CA PRO A 30 -4.37 -10.04 25.29
C PRO A 30 -5.46 -11.06 24.90
N SER A 31 -6.33 -11.36 25.84
CA SER A 31 -7.60 -11.98 25.48
C SER A 31 -8.45 -11.02 24.64
N LEU A 32 -9.30 -11.52 23.75
CA LEU A 32 -10.15 -10.66 22.93
C LEU A 32 -11.01 -9.68 23.76
N PRO A 33 -11.66 -10.07 24.88
CA PRO A 33 -12.38 -9.12 25.71
C PRO A 33 -11.51 -7.98 26.23
N THR A 34 -10.30 -8.30 26.73
CA THR A 34 -9.36 -7.29 27.23
C THR A 34 -8.90 -6.35 26.11
N LEU A 35 -8.69 -6.88 24.91
CA LEU A 35 -8.31 -6.07 23.76
C LEU A 35 -9.44 -5.11 23.35
N TYR A 36 -10.67 -5.59 23.31
CA TYR A 36 -11.84 -4.78 22.96
C TYR A 36 -12.08 -3.63 23.97
N GLU A 37 -11.87 -3.87 25.26
CA GLU A 37 -11.97 -2.84 26.30
C GLU A 37 -10.92 -1.73 26.17
N ARG A 38 -9.74 -2.08 25.65
CA ARG A 38 -8.58 -1.18 25.68
C ARG A 38 -8.35 -0.44 24.35
N VAL A 39 -8.63 -1.08 23.20
CA VAL A 39 -8.21 -0.58 21.88
C VAL A 39 -8.84 0.76 21.50
N GLY A 40 -9.99 1.11 22.06
CA GLY A 40 -10.73 2.33 21.73
C GLY A 40 -9.99 3.65 21.98
N ASP A 41 -9.00 3.65 22.85
CA ASP A 41 -8.22 4.83 23.23
C ASP A 41 -7.02 5.12 22.31
N TYR A 42 -6.70 4.22 21.38
CA TYR A 42 -5.47 4.27 20.60
C TYR A 42 -5.70 4.68 19.15
N GLU A 43 -4.72 5.43 18.62
CA GLU A 43 -4.70 5.89 17.24
C GLU A 43 -3.89 4.94 16.33
N ALA A 44 -2.97 4.18 16.90
CA ALA A 44 -2.15 3.19 16.21
C ALA A 44 -2.17 1.84 16.93
N LEU A 45 -2.18 0.76 16.15
CA LEU A 45 -2.04 -0.62 16.63
C LEU A 45 -0.84 -1.27 15.96
N VAL A 46 0.04 -1.88 16.77
CA VAL A 46 1.17 -2.67 16.25
C VAL A 46 0.97 -4.14 16.61
N THR A 47 0.95 -4.99 15.60
CA THR A 47 0.73 -6.44 15.73
C THR A 47 1.79 -7.24 14.96
N ARG A 48 1.78 -8.54 15.15
CA ARG A 48 2.47 -9.55 14.32
C ARG A 48 1.46 -10.61 13.87
N SER A 49 1.89 -11.88 13.84
CA SER A 49 1.01 -13.00 13.50
C SER A 49 0.12 -13.47 14.66
N GLY A 50 0.39 -13.03 15.89
CA GLY A 50 -0.30 -13.54 17.09
C GLY A 50 -1.68 -12.95 17.32
N THR A 51 -1.92 -11.72 16.88
CA THR A 51 -3.20 -11.02 17.08
C THR A 51 -3.85 -10.72 15.74
N ALA A 52 -5.11 -11.15 15.58
CA ALA A 52 -5.90 -10.84 14.40
C ALA A 52 -6.57 -9.46 14.51
N VAL A 53 -6.59 -8.73 13.41
CA VAL A 53 -7.35 -7.48 13.27
C VAL A 53 -8.60 -7.77 12.46
N THR A 54 -9.70 -8.01 13.15
CA THR A 54 -10.98 -8.40 12.58
C THR A 54 -11.96 -7.23 12.52
N PRO A 55 -13.05 -7.32 11.74
CA PRO A 55 -14.10 -6.31 11.75
C PRO A 55 -14.65 -6.00 13.15
N GLU A 56 -14.80 -7.02 14.00
CA GLU A 56 -15.29 -6.87 15.38
C GLU A 56 -14.30 -6.06 16.24
N LEU A 57 -12.99 -6.32 16.11
CA LEU A 57 -11.98 -5.50 16.79
C LEU A 57 -12.07 -4.04 16.37
N LEU A 58 -12.24 -3.79 15.07
CA LEU A 58 -12.34 -2.44 14.54
C LEU A 58 -13.57 -1.68 15.04
N GLU A 59 -14.68 -2.37 15.38
CA GLU A 59 -15.85 -1.76 15.99
C GLU A 59 -15.54 -1.14 17.36
N HIS A 60 -14.61 -1.75 18.10
CA HIS A 60 -14.15 -1.27 19.40
C HIS A 60 -13.01 -0.23 19.30
N ALA A 61 -12.54 0.09 18.09
CA ALA A 61 -11.39 0.96 17.84
C ALA A 61 -11.75 2.25 17.05
N PRO A 62 -12.65 3.12 17.55
CA PRO A 62 -13.13 4.28 16.79
C PRO A 62 -12.07 5.34 16.51
N ARG A 63 -10.97 5.34 17.26
CA ARG A 63 -9.86 6.30 17.10
C ARG A 63 -8.70 5.76 16.26
N LEU A 64 -8.76 4.48 15.87
CA LEU A 64 -7.67 3.84 15.15
C LEU A 64 -7.53 4.41 13.74
N ARG A 65 -6.31 4.80 13.38
CA ARG A 65 -5.96 5.44 12.09
C ARG A 65 -4.96 4.61 11.29
N ILE A 66 -4.12 3.82 11.98
CA ILE A 66 -3.09 3.02 11.35
C ILE A 66 -2.87 1.70 12.09
N VAL A 67 -2.71 0.63 11.33
CA VAL A 67 -2.29 -0.69 11.82
C VAL A 67 -0.94 -1.02 11.22
N GLY A 68 0.07 -1.23 12.07
CA GLY A 68 1.41 -1.68 11.67
C GLY A 68 1.60 -3.16 11.96
N ARG A 69 1.85 -3.97 10.93
CA ARG A 69 2.19 -5.38 11.08
C ARG A 69 3.70 -5.59 10.96
N ALA A 70 4.35 -5.99 12.06
CA ALA A 70 5.78 -6.28 12.09
C ALA A 70 6.09 -7.63 11.40
N GLY A 71 6.10 -7.61 10.08
CA GLY A 71 6.35 -8.74 9.17
C GLY A 71 5.83 -8.46 7.76
N VAL A 72 5.96 -9.42 6.85
CA VAL A 72 5.61 -9.25 5.41
C VAL A 72 4.13 -9.51 5.13
N GLY A 73 3.63 -10.68 5.50
CA GLY A 73 2.23 -11.04 5.24
C GLY A 73 1.27 -10.21 6.10
N VAL A 74 0.04 -10.07 5.66
CA VAL A 74 -1.03 -9.38 6.39
C VAL A 74 -2.26 -10.27 6.56
N ASP A 75 -2.07 -11.57 6.47
CA ASP A 75 -3.13 -12.60 6.47
C ASP A 75 -4.02 -12.58 7.73
N ASN A 76 -3.49 -12.04 8.84
CA ASN A 76 -4.22 -11.85 10.09
C ASN A 76 -4.90 -10.47 10.22
N ILE A 77 -4.90 -9.64 9.18
CA ILE A 77 -5.53 -8.32 9.16
C ILE A 77 -6.62 -8.30 8.09
N ASP A 78 -7.85 -7.98 8.47
CA ASP A 78 -8.90 -7.67 7.50
C ASP A 78 -8.63 -6.29 6.88
N VAL A 79 -7.87 -6.32 5.78
CA VAL A 79 -7.44 -5.11 5.06
C VAL A 79 -8.64 -4.38 4.46
N GLU A 80 -9.69 -5.10 4.04
CA GLU A 80 -10.89 -4.49 3.47
C GLU A 80 -11.69 -3.74 4.54
N ALA A 81 -11.89 -4.35 5.71
CA ALA A 81 -12.56 -3.68 6.83
C ALA A 81 -11.78 -2.45 7.33
N CYS A 82 -10.44 -2.54 7.40
CA CYS A 82 -9.57 -1.39 7.67
C CYS A 82 -9.78 -0.29 6.61
N SER A 83 -9.81 -0.67 5.34
CA SER A 83 -9.95 0.26 4.22
C SER A 83 -11.28 1.01 4.26
N ARG A 84 -12.41 0.32 4.51
CA ARG A 84 -13.72 0.97 4.64
C ARG A 84 -13.74 2.05 5.74
N ARG A 85 -12.96 1.87 6.79
CA ARG A 85 -12.84 2.82 7.91
C ARG A 85 -11.77 3.90 7.70
N GLY A 86 -11.06 3.87 6.58
CA GLY A 86 -9.95 4.78 6.30
C GLY A 86 -8.71 4.51 7.15
N ILE A 87 -8.57 3.31 7.70
CA ILE A 87 -7.40 2.91 8.50
C ILE A 87 -6.30 2.43 7.56
N VAL A 88 -5.13 3.06 7.66
CA VAL A 88 -3.95 2.66 6.88
C VAL A 88 -3.38 1.36 7.44
N VAL A 89 -3.10 0.41 6.58
CA VAL A 89 -2.41 -0.84 6.96
C VAL A 89 -1.00 -0.81 6.38
N VAL A 90 0.00 -0.94 7.24
CA VAL A 90 1.42 -0.99 6.84
C VAL A 90 2.07 -2.30 7.30
N ASN A 91 3.02 -2.79 6.49
CA ASN A 91 3.81 -3.97 6.81
C ASN A 91 5.31 -3.70 6.64
N ALA A 92 6.15 -4.72 6.82
CA ALA A 92 7.61 -4.64 6.61
C ALA A 92 8.05 -5.62 5.51
N PRO A 93 7.84 -5.30 4.21
CA PRO A 93 8.03 -6.26 3.12
C PRO A 93 9.49 -6.50 2.73
N VAL A 94 10.45 -5.86 3.39
CA VAL A 94 11.89 -5.99 3.09
C VAL A 94 12.71 -6.49 4.29
N GLY A 95 12.24 -6.27 5.52
CA GLY A 95 13.01 -6.50 6.74
C GLY A 95 13.44 -7.95 6.96
N ASN A 96 12.73 -8.94 6.42
CA ASN A 96 13.03 -10.36 6.58
C ASN A 96 13.43 -11.10 5.30
N VAL A 97 13.59 -10.40 4.17
CA VAL A 97 13.86 -11.02 2.85
C VAL A 97 15.11 -11.88 2.87
N VAL A 98 16.18 -11.42 3.51
CA VAL A 98 17.44 -12.16 3.61
C VAL A 98 17.25 -13.42 4.44
N SER A 99 16.62 -13.31 5.60
CA SER A 99 16.36 -14.43 6.51
C SER A 99 15.51 -15.52 5.86
N ALA A 100 14.41 -15.14 5.19
CA ALA A 100 13.56 -16.10 4.47
C ALA A 100 14.31 -16.81 3.35
N ALA A 101 15.16 -16.10 2.61
CA ALA A 101 15.97 -16.71 1.55
C ALA A 101 17.03 -17.68 2.11
N GLU A 102 17.68 -17.33 3.21
CA GLU A 102 18.67 -18.21 3.87
C GLU A 102 18.01 -19.41 4.52
N HIS A 103 16.87 -19.22 5.16
CA HIS A 103 16.07 -20.31 5.70
C HIS A 103 15.66 -21.30 4.61
N THR A 104 15.16 -20.80 3.46
CA THR A 104 14.80 -21.64 2.31
C THR A 104 15.98 -22.49 1.82
N VAL A 105 17.16 -21.87 1.66
CA VAL A 105 18.36 -22.61 1.23
C VAL A 105 18.80 -23.61 2.30
N GLY A 106 18.72 -23.22 3.58
CA GLY A 106 18.99 -24.11 4.71
C GLY A 106 18.06 -25.32 4.74
N MET A 107 16.75 -25.12 4.58
CA MET A 107 15.74 -26.18 4.49
C MET A 107 15.97 -27.11 3.27
N MET A 108 16.31 -26.51 2.11
CA MET A 108 16.67 -27.27 0.91
C MET A 108 17.88 -28.17 1.16
N LEU A 109 18.94 -27.64 1.76
CA LEU A 109 20.14 -28.42 2.09
C LEU A 109 19.86 -29.49 3.16
N ALA A 110 19.08 -29.17 4.18
CA ALA A 110 18.65 -30.12 5.19
C ALA A 110 17.92 -31.33 4.57
N LEU A 111 17.00 -31.04 3.63
CA LEU A 111 16.25 -32.05 2.90
C LEU A 111 17.15 -32.91 2.01
N VAL A 112 17.91 -32.29 1.08
CA VAL A 112 18.69 -33.06 0.09
C VAL A 112 19.83 -33.84 0.73
N ARG A 113 20.40 -33.36 1.84
CA ARG A 113 21.51 -34.01 2.57
C ARG A 113 21.03 -34.91 3.71
N ARG A 114 19.71 -34.93 4.00
CA ARG A 114 19.09 -35.73 5.08
C ARG A 114 19.73 -35.41 6.44
N ILE A 115 20.00 -34.12 6.71
CA ILE A 115 20.69 -33.67 7.92
C ILE A 115 19.88 -33.99 9.17
N PRO A 116 18.55 -33.74 9.24
CA PRO A 116 17.74 -34.07 10.41
C PRO A 116 17.78 -35.54 10.76
N ASP A 117 17.65 -36.45 9.75
CA ASP A 117 17.69 -37.88 10.00
C ASP A 117 19.02 -38.32 10.64
N ALA A 118 20.13 -37.85 10.07
CA ALA A 118 21.46 -38.15 10.60
C ALA A 118 21.67 -37.58 12.01
N HIS A 119 21.15 -36.38 12.26
CA HIS A 119 21.20 -35.74 13.57
C HIS A 119 20.45 -36.55 14.63
N ASP A 120 19.21 -36.94 14.34
CA ASP A 120 18.35 -37.66 15.27
C ASP A 120 18.91 -39.05 15.60
N LEU A 121 19.42 -39.77 14.59
CA LEU A 121 20.08 -41.08 14.80
C LEU A 121 21.29 -40.96 15.70
N LEU A 122 22.16 -39.98 15.46
CA LEU A 122 23.34 -39.80 16.28
C LEU A 122 23.00 -39.33 17.71
N LYS A 123 22.01 -38.48 17.87
CA LYS A 123 21.48 -38.09 19.20
C LYS A 123 20.89 -39.28 19.96
N ALA A 124 20.29 -40.22 19.25
CA ALA A 124 19.84 -41.51 19.80
C ALA A 124 20.97 -42.52 19.99
N MET A 125 22.25 -42.08 19.93
CA MET A 125 23.46 -42.92 20.05
C MET A 125 23.56 -44.04 19.00
N LYS A 126 22.92 -43.86 17.83
CA LYS A 126 22.99 -44.79 16.69
C LYS A 126 23.99 -44.25 15.67
N TRP A 127 25.11 -44.97 15.50
CA TRP A 127 26.13 -44.67 14.49
C TRP A 127 25.77 -45.37 13.18
N ASP A 128 25.08 -44.66 12.27
CA ASP A 128 24.70 -45.16 10.96
C ASP A 128 25.31 -44.31 9.84
N ARG A 129 26.11 -44.91 8.97
CA ARG A 129 26.70 -44.27 7.78
C ARG A 129 25.96 -44.64 6.49
N GLY A 130 24.85 -45.37 6.58
CA GLY A 130 24.00 -45.79 5.45
C GLY A 130 23.05 -44.69 4.94
N ILE A 131 23.08 -43.48 5.53
CA ILE A 131 22.27 -42.36 5.10
C ILE A 131 22.94 -41.65 3.92
N TYR A 132 22.34 -41.76 2.74
CA TYR A 132 22.82 -41.11 1.53
C TYR A 132 21.94 -39.92 1.18
N GLY A 133 22.55 -38.75 1.02
CA GLY A 133 21.93 -37.52 0.49
C GLY A 133 22.17 -37.38 -1.02
N THR A 134 21.72 -36.23 -1.54
CA THR A 134 21.92 -35.79 -2.93
C THR A 134 22.65 -34.45 -2.95
N GLU A 135 23.46 -34.21 -3.98
CA GLU A 135 24.10 -32.91 -4.22
C GLU A 135 23.16 -31.98 -5.00
N LEU A 136 23.32 -30.67 -4.83
CA LEU A 136 22.67 -29.64 -5.68
C LEU A 136 23.49 -29.37 -6.95
N PHE A 137 24.75 -29.75 -6.97
CA PHE A 137 25.65 -29.58 -8.10
C PHE A 137 25.06 -30.20 -9.38
N ARG A 138 24.99 -29.39 -10.45
CA ARG A 138 24.41 -29.76 -11.75
C ARG A 138 22.94 -30.23 -11.73
N LYS A 139 22.21 -29.98 -10.63
CA LYS A 139 20.77 -30.21 -10.57
C LYS A 139 20.02 -29.06 -11.22
N THR A 140 18.84 -29.32 -11.72
CA THR A 140 17.90 -28.31 -12.17
C THR A 140 16.98 -27.95 -11.02
N ILE A 141 17.02 -26.68 -10.59
CA ILE A 141 16.20 -26.16 -9.49
C ILE A 141 15.17 -25.19 -10.06
N GLY A 142 13.89 -25.45 -9.81
CA GLY A 142 12.78 -24.58 -10.20
C GLY A 142 12.43 -23.60 -9.09
N LEU A 143 12.40 -22.32 -9.43
CA LEU A 143 11.85 -21.26 -8.57
C LEU A 143 10.50 -20.81 -9.13
N VAL A 144 9.46 -20.91 -8.32
CA VAL A 144 8.16 -20.34 -8.61
C VAL A 144 8.07 -18.97 -7.91
N GLY A 145 8.17 -17.90 -8.70
CA GLY A 145 8.28 -16.52 -8.22
C GLY A 145 9.73 -16.00 -8.09
N LEU A 146 10.04 -14.87 -8.73
CA LEU A 146 11.34 -14.17 -8.65
C LEU A 146 11.20 -12.78 -8.03
N GLY A 147 10.31 -12.66 -7.03
CA GLY A 147 10.17 -11.47 -6.22
C GLY A 147 11.36 -11.21 -5.29
N LYS A 148 11.14 -10.48 -4.21
CA LYS A 148 12.20 -10.09 -3.25
C LYS A 148 12.95 -11.29 -2.66
N VAL A 149 12.23 -12.33 -2.21
CA VAL A 149 12.85 -13.55 -1.63
C VAL A 149 13.42 -14.44 -2.72
N GLY A 150 12.62 -14.77 -3.76
CA GLY A 150 13.05 -15.67 -4.82
C GLY A 150 14.33 -15.22 -5.52
N SER A 151 14.51 -13.93 -5.77
CA SER A 151 15.74 -13.36 -6.34
C SER A 151 16.96 -13.58 -5.43
N ARG A 152 16.79 -13.50 -4.11
CA ARG A 152 17.87 -13.78 -3.14
C ARG A 152 18.20 -15.27 -3.04
N VAL A 153 17.20 -16.13 -3.20
CA VAL A 153 17.41 -17.59 -3.31
C VAL A 153 18.14 -17.91 -4.59
N ALA A 154 17.70 -17.40 -5.75
CA ALA A 154 18.37 -17.60 -7.04
C ALA A 154 19.85 -17.21 -6.99
N ALA A 155 20.16 -16.03 -6.42
CA ALA A 155 21.54 -15.57 -6.26
C ALA A 155 22.42 -16.52 -5.43
N ARG A 156 21.86 -17.15 -4.39
CA ARG A 156 22.57 -18.13 -3.55
C ARG A 156 22.75 -19.47 -4.25
N LEU A 157 21.78 -19.90 -5.03
CA LEU A 157 21.83 -21.17 -5.77
C LEU A 157 22.91 -21.20 -6.86
N ARG A 158 23.31 -20.04 -7.38
CA ARG A 158 24.47 -19.93 -8.28
C ARG A 158 25.76 -20.50 -7.68
N GLY A 159 25.95 -20.35 -6.37
CA GLY A 159 27.14 -20.87 -5.67
C GLY A 159 27.19 -22.41 -5.58
N PHE A 160 26.12 -23.09 -5.95
CA PHE A 160 26.06 -24.57 -6.01
C PHE A 160 26.25 -25.11 -7.43
N ASP A 161 26.54 -24.27 -8.43
CA ASP A 161 26.62 -24.65 -9.85
C ASP A 161 25.36 -25.40 -10.35
N ALA A 162 24.21 -25.04 -9.77
CA ALA A 162 22.91 -25.56 -10.17
C ALA A 162 22.33 -24.78 -11.36
N ARG A 163 21.60 -25.47 -12.23
CA ARG A 163 20.78 -24.82 -13.26
C ARG A 163 19.48 -24.30 -12.64
N VAL A 164 19.22 -23.00 -12.74
CA VAL A 164 18.02 -22.39 -12.16
C VAL A 164 17.01 -22.06 -13.25
N LEU A 165 15.82 -22.65 -13.17
CA LEU A 165 14.64 -22.29 -13.96
C LEU A 165 13.69 -21.47 -13.10
N VAL A 166 13.09 -20.43 -13.68
CA VAL A 166 12.15 -19.54 -12.98
C VAL A 166 10.83 -19.48 -13.73
N HIS A 167 9.74 -19.62 -13.02
CA HIS A 167 8.42 -19.25 -13.47
C HIS A 167 7.94 -18.03 -12.69
N ASP A 168 7.71 -16.92 -13.41
CA ASP A 168 7.12 -15.70 -12.89
C ASP A 168 6.49 -14.93 -14.07
N PRO A 169 5.15 -14.84 -14.15
CA PRO A 169 4.47 -14.23 -15.29
C PRO A 169 4.58 -12.69 -15.33
N TYR A 170 5.10 -12.08 -14.25
CA TYR A 170 5.13 -10.62 -14.08
C TYR A 170 6.49 -10.00 -14.34
N ILE A 171 7.51 -10.77 -14.71
CA ILE A 171 8.86 -10.25 -14.94
C ILE A 171 9.33 -10.46 -16.38
N PRO A 172 10.16 -9.56 -16.93
CA PRO A 172 10.81 -9.77 -18.21
C PRO A 172 11.97 -10.78 -18.09
N GLU A 173 12.32 -11.43 -19.21
CA GLU A 173 13.42 -12.41 -19.27
C GLU A 173 14.78 -11.83 -18.82
N SER A 174 15.02 -10.55 -19.08
CA SER A 174 16.22 -9.83 -18.61
C SER A 174 16.37 -9.93 -17.09
N ARG A 175 15.27 -9.78 -16.36
CA ARG A 175 15.27 -9.86 -14.89
C ARG A 175 15.70 -11.23 -14.37
N ALA A 176 15.26 -12.31 -15.00
CA ALA A 176 15.70 -13.66 -14.63
C ALA A 176 17.20 -13.84 -14.89
N ARG A 177 17.70 -13.35 -16.03
CA ARG A 177 19.13 -13.41 -16.40
C ARG A 177 20.03 -12.66 -15.42
N ASP A 178 19.60 -11.52 -14.86
CA ASP A 178 20.36 -10.77 -13.85
C ASP A 178 20.73 -11.63 -12.63
N PHE A 179 19.86 -12.59 -12.29
CA PHE A 179 20.08 -13.56 -11.20
C PHE A 179 20.67 -14.89 -11.65
N GLY A 180 21.08 -15.01 -12.92
CA GLY A 180 21.65 -16.23 -13.48
C GLY A 180 20.63 -17.35 -13.64
N ALA A 181 19.36 -17.02 -13.82
CA ALA A 181 18.25 -17.94 -13.99
C ALA A 181 17.65 -17.82 -15.40
N GLN A 182 16.94 -18.86 -15.84
CA GLN A 182 16.24 -18.92 -17.10
C GLN A 182 14.73 -18.86 -16.85
N LEU A 183 14.04 -17.87 -17.42
CA LEU A 183 12.58 -17.77 -17.38
C LEU A 183 11.94 -18.90 -18.21
N THR A 184 10.87 -19.49 -17.70
CA THR A 184 10.16 -20.60 -18.37
C THR A 184 8.69 -20.67 -17.94
N GLU A 185 7.91 -21.42 -18.71
CA GLU A 185 6.53 -21.73 -18.35
C GLU A 185 6.47 -22.73 -17.18
N PHE A 186 5.38 -22.66 -16.38
CA PHE A 186 5.22 -23.46 -15.17
C PHE A 186 5.29 -24.96 -15.45
N ASP A 187 4.56 -25.45 -16.45
CA ASP A 187 4.54 -26.87 -16.82
C ASP A 187 5.92 -27.40 -17.19
N ARG A 188 6.74 -26.60 -17.86
CA ARG A 188 8.12 -26.98 -18.19
C ARG A 188 9.00 -27.03 -16.95
N LEU A 189 8.87 -26.05 -16.04
CA LEU A 189 9.59 -26.05 -14.77
C LEU A 189 9.26 -27.31 -13.98
N VAL A 190 7.98 -27.64 -13.84
CA VAL A 190 7.52 -28.83 -13.12
C VAL A 190 8.12 -30.13 -13.69
N ARG A 191 8.21 -30.26 -15.03
CA ARG A 191 8.76 -31.45 -15.68
C ARG A 191 10.28 -31.58 -15.61
N GLU A 192 11.01 -30.43 -15.64
CA GLU A 192 12.46 -30.47 -15.80
C GLU A 192 13.23 -30.41 -14.47
N CYS A 193 12.60 -30.02 -13.35
CA CYS A 193 13.31 -29.76 -12.12
C CYS A 193 13.50 -30.99 -11.23
N ASP A 194 14.65 -31.03 -10.57
CA ASP A 194 14.99 -32.02 -9.53
C ASP A 194 14.55 -31.55 -8.15
N VAL A 195 14.50 -30.22 -7.95
CA VAL A 195 13.99 -29.54 -6.76
C VAL A 195 13.13 -28.37 -7.21
N ILE A 196 11.98 -28.17 -6.58
CA ILE A 196 11.09 -27.01 -6.83
C ILE A 196 10.88 -26.26 -5.52
N THR A 197 11.06 -24.93 -5.56
CA THR A 197 10.87 -24.06 -4.41
C THR A 197 9.91 -22.91 -4.74
N PHE A 198 9.03 -22.58 -3.81
CA PHE A 198 7.95 -21.61 -4.00
C PHE A 198 8.25 -20.29 -3.27
N HIS A 199 8.04 -19.15 -3.95
CA HIS A 199 8.29 -17.79 -3.47
C HIS A 199 7.21 -16.83 -3.96
N VAL A 200 5.98 -17.29 -4.03
CA VAL A 200 4.79 -16.53 -4.43
C VAL A 200 3.89 -16.24 -3.22
N PRO A 201 3.08 -15.18 -3.23
CA PRO A 201 2.00 -15.00 -2.25
C PRO A 201 0.92 -16.07 -2.44
N LEU A 202 0.05 -16.24 -1.44
CA LEU A 202 -1.17 -17.01 -1.58
C LEU A 202 -2.26 -16.11 -2.19
N THR A 203 -2.74 -16.47 -3.37
CA THR A 203 -3.82 -15.81 -4.11
C THR A 203 -4.70 -16.88 -4.75
N ASP A 204 -5.84 -16.50 -5.33
CA ASP A 204 -6.71 -17.44 -6.05
C ASP A 204 -5.96 -18.18 -7.17
N GLU A 205 -4.92 -17.58 -7.76
CA GLU A 205 -4.09 -18.18 -8.83
C GLU A 205 -3.02 -19.13 -8.30
N THR A 206 -2.55 -18.93 -7.08
CA THR A 206 -1.44 -19.70 -6.47
C THR A 206 -1.91 -20.68 -5.41
N GLU A 207 -3.17 -20.59 -4.97
CA GLU A 207 -3.78 -21.58 -4.10
C GLU A 207 -3.91 -22.91 -4.83
N ASN A 208 -3.42 -23.99 -4.19
CA ASN A 208 -3.35 -25.31 -4.79
C ASN A 208 -2.66 -25.33 -6.17
N MET A 209 -1.64 -24.47 -6.35
CA MET A 209 -0.86 -24.42 -7.58
C MET A 209 -0.13 -25.74 -7.89
N MET A 210 0.14 -26.52 -6.84
CA MET A 210 0.78 -27.83 -6.92
C MET A 210 -0.16 -28.91 -6.38
N THR A 211 -0.89 -29.55 -7.29
CA THR A 211 -1.87 -30.61 -7.00
C THR A 211 -1.38 -31.96 -7.50
N ALA A 212 -2.20 -33.00 -7.34
CA ALA A 212 -1.92 -34.34 -7.89
C ALA A 212 -1.58 -34.31 -9.39
N ARG A 213 -2.17 -33.40 -10.16
CA ARG A 213 -1.92 -33.21 -11.59
C ARG A 213 -0.48 -32.77 -11.85
N GLU A 214 -0.02 -31.75 -11.17
CA GLU A 214 1.33 -31.22 -11.31
C GLU A 214 2.36 -32.21 -10.75
N LEU A 215 2.07 -32.84 -9.62
CA LEU A 215 2.92 -33.85 -9.00
C LEU A 215 3.13 -35.04 -9.91
N ALA A 216 2.10 -35.49 -10.64
CA ALA A 216 2.19 -36.62 -11.55
C ALA A 216 3.13 -36.40 -12.75
N ILE A 217 3.31 -35.14 -13.19
CA ILE A 217 4.17 -34.81 -14.33
C ILE A 217 5.59 -34.37 -13.93
N THR A 218 5.91 -34.35 -12.64
CA THR A 218 7.28 -34.08 -12.17
C THR A 218 8.22 -35.24 -12.49
N LYS A 219 9.51 -34.95 -12.43
CA LYS A 219 10.48 -36.04 -12.36
C LYS A 219 10.18 -36.94 -11.16
N ARG A 220 10.22 -38.27 -11.36
CA ARG A 220 10.14 -39.19 -10.23
C ARG A 220 11.29 -38.92 -9.24
N GLY A 221 10.97 -38.75 -7.98
CA GLY A 221 11.95 -38.41 -6.95
C GLY A 221 12.25 -36.93 -6.84
N VAL A 222 11.40 -36.06 -7.39
CA VAL A 222 11.47 -34.61 -7.18
C VAL A 222 11.43 -34.29 -5.69
N ARG A 223 12.01 -33.17 -5.32
CA ARG A 223 11.92 -32.60 -3.95
C ARG A 223 11.24 -31.24 -3.98
N LEU A 224 10.41 -30.98 -3.00
CA LEU A 224 9.65 -29.74 -2.89
C LEU A 224 10.09 -28.94 -1.67
N VAL A 225 10.18 -27.62 -1.81
CA VAL A 225 10.52 -26.71 -0.71
C VAL A 225 9.48 -25.59 -0.66
N ASN A 226 8.78 -25.46 0.45
CA ASN A 226 7.83 -24.36 0.64
C ASN A 226 8.09 -23.63 1.96
N CYS A 227 8.69 -22.44 1.85
CA CYS A 227 8.87 -21.47 2.93
C CYS A 227 8.13 -20.15 2.60
N ALA A 228 7.11 -20.20 1.72
CA ALA A 228 6.35 -19.02 1.29
C ALA A 228 5.01 -18.92 2.03
N ARG A 229 4.01 -19.76 1.63
CA ARG A 229 2.67 -19.81 2.25
C ARG A 229 2.13 -21.24 2.24
N GLY A 230 1.42 -21.63 3.30
CA GLY A 230 0.57 -22.82 3.29
C GLY A 230 -0.51 -22.69 2.21
N GLY A 231 -0.98 -23.83 1.68
CA GLY A 231 -2.00 -23.84 0.62
C GLY A 231 -1.48 -23.70 -0.82
N ILE A 232 -0.22 -23.32 -1.05
CA ILE A 232 0.39 -23.32 -2.40
C ILE A 232 0.53 -24.76 -2.92
N ILE A 233 0.97 -25.67 -2.08
CA ILE A 233 1.00 -27.12 -2.36
C ILE A 233 -0.22 -27.72 -1.68
N ASN A 234 -1.02 -28.48 -2.43
CA ASN A 234 -2.11 -29.26 -1.82
C ASN A 234 -1.52 -30.33 -0.88
N GLU A 235 -1.81 -30.22 0.40
CA GLU A 235 -1.20 -31.05 1.44
C GLU A 235 -1.62 -32.53 1.34
N ALA A 236 -2.86 -32.82 0.94
CA ALA A 236 -3.33 -34.19 0.76
C ALA A 236 -2.67 -34.86 -0.46
N ASP A 237 -2.53 -34.14 -1.55
CA ASP A 237 -1.89 -34.62 -2.76
C ASP A 237 -0.38 -34.82 -2.56
N LEU A 238 0.26 -33.91 -1.80
CA LEU A 238 1.66 -34.04 -1.41
C LEU A 238 1.90 -35.34 -0.59
N LEU A 239 1.02 -35.59 0.40
CA LEU A 239 1.12 -36.79 1.22
C LEU A 239 1.02 -38.05 0.36
N ALA A 240 0.05 -38.13 -0.55
CA ALA A 240 -0.11 -39.27 -1.47
C ALA A 240 1.10 -39.43 -2.41
N ALA A 241 1.67 -38.32 -2.89
CA ALA A 241 2.86 -38.34 -3.75
C ALA A 241 4.13 -38.79 -3.01
N LEU A 242 4.27 -38.45 -1.72
CA LEU A 242 5.34 -38.99 -0.87
C LEU A 242 5.19 -40.48 -0.63
N GLU A 243 3.98 -40.94 -0.29
CA GLU A 243 3.68 -42.35 -0.05
C GLU A 243 3.89 -43.24 -1.31
N SER A 244 3.60 -42.70 -2.51
CA SER A 244 3.84 -43.40 -3.79
C SER A 244 5.30 -43.36 -4.25
N GLY A 245 6.15 -42.53 -3.62
CA GLY A 245 7.52 -42.29 -4.01
C GLY A 245 7.68 -41.46 -5.30
N GLN A 246 6.61 -40.78 -5.75
CA GLN A 246 6.69 -39.81 -6.83
C GLN A 246 7.50 -38.59 -6.36
N VAL A 247 7.26 -38.12 -5.14
CA VAL A 247 8.05 -37.10 -4.42
C VAL A 247 9.00 -37.82 -3.46
N ALA A 248 10.31 -37.56 -3.58
CA ALA A 248 11.32 -38.17 -2.71
C ALA A 248 11.41 -37.51 -1.33
N GLY A 249 10.87 -36.31 -1.17
CA GLY A 249 10.81 -35.59 0.09
C GLY A 249 10.37 -34.13 -0.08
N ALA A 250 9.98 -33.53 1.02
CA ALA A 250 9.58 -32.14 1.07
C ALA A 250 10.21 -31.40 2.26
N ALA A 251 10.45 -30.10 2.12
CA ALA A 251 10.86 -29.20 3.20
C ALA A 251 9.79 -28.13 3.34
N ILE A 252 9.06 -28.12 4.45
CA ILE A 252 7.87 -27.32 4.67
C ILE A 252 8.03 -26.48 5.94
N ASP A 253 8.02 -25.19 5.78
CA ASP A 253 8.05 -24.21 6.89
C ASP A 253 6.66 -23.64 7.20
N VAL A 254 5.72 -23.75 6.25
CA VAL A 254 4.40 -23.10 6.28
C VAL A 254 3.28 -24.08 6.00
N TRP A 255 2.16 -23.92 6.69
CA TRP A 255 1.05 -24.87 6.70
C TRP A 255 -0.27 -24.15 6.41
N THR A 256 -1.24 -24.85 5.84
CA THR A 256 -2.60 -24.31 5.62
C THR A 256 -3.26 -23.95 6.96
N GLU A 257 -2.94 -24.71 8.00
CA GLU A 257 -3.41 -24.47 9.36
C GLU A 257 -2.22 -24.40 10.33
N GLU A 258 -2.04 -23.26 10.97
CA GLU A 258 -0.96 -23.00 11.94
C GLU A 258 -1.51 -22.63 13.32
N PRO A 259 -1.32 -23.42 14.40
CA PRO A 259 -0.60 -24.68 14.43
C PRO A 259 -1.35 -25.85 13.75
N PRO A 260 -0.65 -26.89 13.28
CA PRO A 260 -1.23 -28.06 12.62
C PRO A 260 -2.27 -28.80 13.47
N LYS A 261 -3.50 -28.95 12.96
CA LYS A 261 -4.59 -29.66 13.65
C LYS A 261 -5.19 -30.78 12.81
N SER A 262 -5.26 -30.60 11.48
CA SER A 262 -5.80 -31.60 10.57
C SER A 262 -4.97 -32.88 10.56
N ASP A 263 -5.63 -34.01 10.31
CA ASP A 263 -4.95 -35.32 10.28
C ASP A 263 -3.94 -35.42 9.14
N VAL A 264 -4.24 -34.83 7.99
CA VAL A 264 -3.35 -34.77 6.83
C VAL A 264 -2.04 -34.05 7.19
N VAL A 265 -2.13 -32.85 7.78
CA VAL A 265 -0.95 -32.05 8.15
C VAL A 265 -0.15 -32.77 9.23
N ARG A 266 -0.80 -33.40 10.23
CA ARG A 266 -0.10 -34.20 11.23
C ARG A 266 0.68 -35.36 10.64
N ARG A 267 0.11 -36.04 9.63
CA ARG A 267 0.79 -37.13 8.90
C ARG A 267 1.98 -36.61 8.10
N LEU A 268 1.86 -35.44 7.45
CA LEU A 268 2.98 -34.81 6.76
C LEU A 268 4.10 -34.43 7.73
N VAL A 269 3.75 -33.80 8.87
CA VAL A 269 4.73 -33.44 9.92
C VAL A 269 5.46 -34.67 10.47
N ALA A 270 4.79 -35.79 10.58
CA ALA A 270 5.38 -37.06 11.06
C ALA A 270 6.06 -37.88 9.95
N HIS A 271 5.95 -37.49 8.68
CA HIS A 271 6.45 -38.26 7.55
C HIS A 271 7.99 -38.23 7.49
N PRO A 272 8.69 -39.37 7.43
CA PRO A 272 10.16 -39.42 7.52
C PRO A 272 10.90 -38.75 6.36
N ALA A 273 10.25 -38.51 5.21
CA ALA A 273 10.82 -37.77 4.09
C ALA A 273 10.49 -36.26 4.12
N VAL A 274 9.90 -35.74 5.19
CA VAL A 274 9.54 -34.33 5.30
C VAL A 274 10.38 -33.64 6.38
N VAL A 275 11.07 -32.58 6.00
CA VAL A 275 11.76 -31.66 6.92
C VAL A 275 10.79 -30.54 7.26
N VAL A 276 10.56 -30.29 8.55
CA VAL A 276 9.53 -29.35 9.01
C VAL A 276 10.09 -28.30 9.94
N THR A 277 9.55 -27.09 9.85
CA THR A 277 9.78 -26.00 10.80
C THR A 277 8.47 -25.25 11.07
N PRO A 278 8.29 -24.62 12.23
CA PRO A 278 7.05 -23.94 12.62
C PRO A 278 7.04 -22.47 12.16
N HIS A 279 7.08 -22.22 10.85
CA HIS A 279 7.04 -20.90 10.21
C HIS A 279 8.18 -19.98 10.71
N LEU A 280 9.43 -20.40 10.51
CA LEU A 280 10.63 -19.72 10.99
C LEU A 280 11.35 -18.88 9.94
N GLY A 281 10.87 -18.81 8.71
CA GLY A 281 11.53 -18.09 7.62
C GLY A 281 11.93 -16.65 7.95
N ALA A 282 11.14 -15.95 8.78
CA ALA A 282 11.42 -14.59 9.25
C ALA A 282 12.11 -14.51 10.62
N ASN A 283 12.43 -15.64 11.25
CA ASN A 283 12.85 -15.71 12.66
C ASN A 283 14.37 -15.67 12.83
N SER A 284 15.03 -14.61 12.33
CA SER A 284 16.41 -14.28 12.72
C SER A 284 16.44 -13.03 13.59
N ALA A 285 17.48 -12.84 14.39
CA ALA A 285 17.63 -11.68 15.25
C ALA A 285 17.60 -10.37 14.43
N GLU A 286 18.30 -10.36 13.31
CA GLU A 286 18.38 -9.21 12.41
C GLU A 286 17.01 -8.90 11.77
N ALA A 287 16.27 -9.92 11.34
CA ALA A 287 14.95 -9.73 10.77
C ALA A 287 13.97 -9.14 11.78
N GLN A 288 14.01 -9.59 13.04
CA GLN A 288 13.14 -9.06 14.10
C GLN A 288 13.39 -7.56 14.33
N VAL A 289 14.65 -7.14 14.36
CA VAL A 289 15.02 -5.72 14.49
C VAL A 289 14.57 -4.94 13.25
N ASN A 290 14.89 -5.44 12.05
CA ASN A 290 14.59 -4.74 10.81
C ASN A 290 13.07 -4.53 10.62
N VAL A 291 12.24 -5.55 10.82
CA VAL A 291 10.78 -5.41 10.66
C VAL A 291 10.17 -4.47 11.71
N ALA A 292 10.71 -4.46 12.94
CA ALA A 292 10.25 -3.54 13.97
C ALA A 292 10.58 -2.08 13.63
N LEU A 293 11.81 -1.82 13.14
CA LEU A 293 12.24 -0.49 12.70
C LEU A 293 11.48 -0.03 11.46
N ASP A 294 11.25 -0.92 10.49
CA ASP A 294 10.50 -0.58 9.27
C ASP A 294 9.07 -0.12 9.60
N VAL A 295 8.36 -0.87 10.46
CA VAL A 295 7.02 -0.47 10.92
C VAL A 295 7.08 0.84 11.72
N ALA A 296 8.06 0.98 12.63
CA ALA A 296 8.18 2.19 13.44
C ALA A 296 8.40 3.45 12.58
N ARG A 297 9.27 3.38 11.56
CA ARG A 297 9.49 4.48 10.61
C ARG A 297 8.22 4.88 9.87
N GLN A 298 7.42 3.90 9.45
CA GLN A 298 6.17 4.16 8.75
C GLN A 298 5.11 4.79 9.67
N LEU A 299 5.02 4.38 10.94
CA LEU A 299 4.14 5.04 11.89
C LEU A 299 4.54 6.50 12.12
N VAL A 300 5.84 6.79 12.20
CA VAL A 300 6.36 8.17 12.31
C VAL A 300 6.01 8.97 11.06
N ALA A 301 6.28 8.42 9.87
CA ALA A 301 5.93 9.06 8.59
C ALA A 301 4.43 9.36 8.49
N PHE A 302 3.58 8.41 8.89
CA PHE A 302 2.13 8.60 8.91
C PHE A 302 1.69 9.73 9.85
N ARG A 303 2.20 9.77 11.08
CA ARG A 303 1.89 10.83 12.05
C ARG A 303 2.28 12.21 11.51
N ASP A 304 3.41 12.31 10.85
CA ASP A 304 3.96 13.57 10.31
C ASP A 304 3.32 13.95 8.96
N GLY A 305 2.26 13.23 8.54
CA GLY A 305 1.54 13.51 7.29
C GLY A 305 2.34 13.17 6.03
N ALA A 306 3.43 12.42 6.18
CA ALA A 306 4.19 11.91 5.04
C ALA A 306 3.50 10.67 4.44
N LEU A 307 3.80 10.40 3.17
CA LEU A 307 3.36 9.16 2.53
C LEU A 307 4.08 7.97 3.15
N VAL A 308 3.33 6.92 3.42
CA VAL A 308 3.87 5.66 3.94
C VAL A 308 4.31 4.77 2.79
N GLU A 309 5.54 4.33 2.84
CA GLU A 309 6.21 3.58 1.76
C GLU A 309 5.57 2.21 1.50
N TYR A 310 5.19 1.51 2.57
CA TYR A 310 4.67 0.14 2.50
C TYR A 310 3.23 0.05 2.98
N ALA A 311 2.39 1.00 2.54
CA ALA A 311 0.96 0.91 2.76
C ALA A 311 0.36 -0.21 1.90
N VAL A 312 -0.33 -1.15 2.54
CA VAL A 312 -0.93 -2.32 1.87
C VAL A 312 -2.21 -1.92 1.11
N ASN A 313 -2.94 -0.95 1.64
CA ASN A 313 -4.25 -0.52 1.13
C ASN A 313 -4.25 0.87 0.47
N ILE A 314 -3.08 1.39 0.15
CA ILE A 314 -2.90 2.56 -0.71
C ILE A 314 -2.09 2.11 -1.93
N PRO A 315 -2.48 2.43 -3.17
CA PRO A 315 -1.70 2.10 -4.37
C PRO A 315 -0.45 3.00 -4.42
N VAL A 316 0.58 2.57 -3.73
CA VAL A 316 1.87 3.23 -3.72
C VAL A 316 2.76 2.49 -4.73
N GLY A 317 3.12 3.16 -5.81
CA GLY A 317 4.07 2.65 -6.79
C GLY A 317 5.52 2.62 -6.27
N ASP A 318 6.49 2.90 -7.12
CA ASP A 318 7.90 2.98 -6.73
C ASP A 318 8.14 4.09 -5.69
N VAL A 319 8.84 3.74 -4.62
CA VAL A 319 9.16 4.63 -3.48
C VAL A 319 9.91 5.90 -3.92
N GLY A 320 10.83 5.79 -4.88
CA GLY A 320 11.53 6.95 -5.43
C GLY A 320 10.60 7.95 -6.12
N ALA A 321 9.48 7.48 -6.65
CA ALA A 321 8.47 8.32 -7.28
C ALA A 321 7.57 9.06 -6.27
N LEU A 322 7.46 8.57 -5.04
CA LEU A 322 6.57 9.15 -4.02
C LEU A 322 6.98 10.56 -3.57
N GLU A 323 8.26 10.79 -3.39
CA GLU A 323 8.77 12.11 -3.01
C GLU A 323 8.45 13.17 -4.08
N GLU A 324 8.60 12.79 -5.36
CA GLU A 324 8.25 13.65 -6.49
C GLU A 324 6.74 13.88 -6.59
N MET A 325 5.92 12.89 -6.20
CA MET A 325 4.46 12.96 -6.23
C MET A 325 3.86 13.77 -5.08
N ARG A 326 4.57 13.93 -3.96
CA ARG A 326 4.06 14.62 -2.76
C ARG A 326 3.42 16.00 -3.04
N PRO A 327 4.05 16.93 -3.77
CA PRO A 327 3.44 18.21 -4.08
C PRO A 327 2.18 18.09 -4.95
N PHE A 328 2.14 17.10 -5.84
CA PHE A 328 0.97 16.83 -6.69
C PHE A 328 -0.19 16.20 -5.93
N LEU A 329 0.08 15.38 -4.90
CA LEU A 329 -0.96 14.86 -4.02
C LEU A 329 -1.56 15.98 -3.16
N ALA A 330 -0.73 16.89 -2.66
CA ALA A 330 -1.21 18.09 -1.98
C ALA A 330 -2.05 18.97 -2.91
N LEU A 331 -1.62 19.14 -4.16
CA LEU A 331 -2.40 19.83 -5.19
C LEU A 331 -3.74 19.13 -5.42
N ALA A 332 -3.74 17.81 -5.59
CA ALA A 332 -4.94 17.01 -5.85
C ALA A 332 -5.99 17.15 -4.75
N ASP A 333 -5.58 17.02 -3.48
CA ASP A 333 -6.46 17.24 -2.32
C ASP A 333 -7.02 18.68 -2.32
N ARG A 334 -6.17 19.69 -2.55
CA ARG A 334 -6.59 21.10 -2.59
C ARG A 334 -7.55 21.38 -3.74
N LEU A 335 -7.33 20.82 -4.94
CA LEU A 335 -8.27 20.94 -6.06
C LEU A 335 -9.64 20.34 -5.70
N GLY A 336 -9.66 19.17 -5.05
CA GLY A 336 -10.89 18.56 -4.55
C GLY A 336 -11.61 19.44 -3.55
N ARG A 337 -10.94 19.89 -2.48
CA ARG A 337 -11.51 20.77 -1.46
C ARG A 337 -12.00 22.10 -2.01
N PHE A 338 -11.25 22.66 -2.94
CA PHE A 338 -11.64 23.90 -3.61
C PHE A 338 -12.90 23.70 -4.45
N SER A 339 -12.96 22.62 -5.24
CA SER A 339 -14.09 22.34 -6.14
C SER A 339 -15.40 22.19 -5.37
N VAL A 340 -15.44 21.39 -4.30
CA VAL A 340 -16.69 21.14 -3.55
C VAL A 340 -17.15 22.35 -2.75
N GLN A 341 -16.25 23.21 -2.29
CA GLN A 341 -16.61 24.45 -1.59
C GLN A 341 -17.04 25.56 -2.57
N LEU A 342 -16.46 25.59 -3.77
CA LEU A 342 -16.85 26.55 -4.81
C LEU A 342 -18.27 26.26 -5.32
N ASP A 343 -18.55 25.01 -5.64
CA ASP A 343 -19.82 24.55 -6.21
C ASP A 343 -20.36 23.37 -5.37
N PRO A 344 -21.04 23.62 -4.22
CA PRO A 344 -21.50 22.58 -3.29
C PRO A 344 -22.79 21.90 -3.77
N GLU A 345 -22.72 21.27 -4.93
CA GLU A 345 -23.84 20.57 -5.56
C GLU A 345 -23.67 19.06 -5.52
N HIS A 346 -24.77 18.36 -5.85
CA HIS A 346 -24.72 16.91 -5.96
C HIS A 346 -23.80 16.49 -7.11
N LEU A 347 -22.73 15.78 -6.75
CA LEU A 347 -21.72 15.28 -7.66
C LEU A 347 -22.20 13.96 -8.29
N SER A 348 -22.22 13.86 -9.61
CA SER A 348 -22.56 12.63 -10.34
C SER A 348 -21.33 11.87 -10.84
N SER A 349 -20.31 12.60 -11.30
CA SER A 349 -19.04 12.00 -11.71
C SER A 349 -17.87 12.96 -11.58
N VAL A 350 -16.67 12.37 -11.50
CA VAL A 350 -15.38 13.07 -11.44
C VAL A 350 -14.46 12.48 -12.51
N GLU A 351 -13.91 13.35 -13.36
CA GLU A 351 -12.82 12.98 -14.26
C GLU A 351 -11.52 13.60 -13.74
N VAL A 352 -10.51 12.79 -13.53
CA VAL A 352 -9.15 13.23 -13.15
C VAL A 352 -8.24 13.01 -14.35
N LYS A 353 -7.72 14.10 -14.91
CA LYS A 353 -6.88 14.09 -16.10
C LYS A 353 -5.47 14.52 -15.74
N VAL A 354 -4.51 13.77 -16.19
CA VAL A 354 -3.08 14.01 -15.94
C VAL A 354 -2.36 14.22 -17.28
N ALA A 355 -1.48 15.21 -17.35
CA ALA A 355 -0.70 15.50 -18.55
C ALA A 355 0.77 15.78 -18.23
N GLY A 356 1.64 15.66 -19.23
CA GLY A 356 3.07 15.85 -19.11
C GLY A 356 3.75 14.73 -18.32
N ALA A 357 4.72 15.06 -17.46
CA ALA A 357 5.45 14.07 -16.66
C ALA A 357 4.54 13.24 -15.74
N LEU A 358 3.38 13.78 -15.32
CA LEU A 358 2.39 13.04 -14.52
C LEU A 358 1.72 11.91 -15.29
N ALA A 359 1.60 12.00 -16.62
CA ALA A 359 0.99 10.97 -17.45
C ALA A 359 1.80 9.65 -17.46
N GLN A 360 3.07 9.69 -17.04
CA GLN A 360 3.94 8.53 -16.89
C GLN A 360 3.82 7.87 -15.51
N ARG A 361 3.04 8.45 -14.61
CA ARG A 361 2.82 7.97 -13.24
C ARG A 361 1.45 7.33 -13.12
N ASP A 362 1.25 6.53 -12.07
CA ASP A 362 -0.06 5.97 -11.77
C ASP A 362 -1.06 7.09 -11.39
N PRO A 363 -2.10 7.33 -12.20
CA PRO A 363 -3.06 8.39 -11.93
C PRO A 363 -4.04 8.03 -10.80
N GLU A 364 -4.12 6.77 -10.38
CA GLU A 364 -5.07 6.31 -9.36
C GLU A 364 -4.83 6.99 -8.00
N LEU A 365 -3.57 7.12 -7.60
CA LEU A 365 -3.22 7.79 -6.35
C LEU A 365 -3.63 9.26 -6.33
N LEU A 366 -3.47 9.96 -7.45
CA LEU A 366 -3.93 11.35 -7.62
C LEU A 366 -5.46 11.44 -7.58
N ALA A 367 -6.14 10.50 -8.24
CA ALA A 367 -7.61 10.45 -8.21
C ALA A 367 -8.13 10.23 -6.78
N ARG A 368 -7.51 9.36 -6.00
CA ARG A 368 -7.85 9.15 -4.58
C ARG A 368 -7.62 10.43 -3.76
N ALA A 369 -6.56 11.19 -4.02
CA ALA A 369 -6.31 12.45 -3.35
C ALA A 369 -7.36 13.52 -3.71
N VAL A 370 -7.75 13.63 -4.98
CA VAL A 370 -8.85 14.50 -5.43
C VAL A 370 -10.15 14.13 -4.74
N LEU A 371 -10.50 12.84 -4.71
CA LEU A 371 -11.71 12.34 -4.05
C LEU A 371 -11.70 12.59 -2.55
N ALA A 372 -10.56 12.39 -1.89
CA ALA A 372 -10.42 12.71 -0.48
C ALA A 372 -10.72 14.19 -0.22
N GLY A 373 -10.15 15.10 -1.02
CA GLY A 373 -10.43 16.52 -0.95
C GLY A 373 -11.89 16.89 -1.24
N LEU A 374 -12.54 16.25 -2.23
CA LEU A 374 -13.95 16.48 -2.57
C LEU A 374 -14.90 15.99 -1.46
N LEU A 375 -14.63 14.83 -0.88
CA LEU A 375 -15.58 14.15 0.01
C LEU A 375 -15.36 14.50 1.49
N ALA A 376 -14.12 14.70 1.95
CA ALA A 376 -13.84 14.98 3.35
C ALA A 376 -14.63 16.17 3.94
N PRO A 377 -14.83 17.31 3.23
CA PRO A 377 -15.60 18.44 3.77
C PRO A 377 -17.10 18.16 3.95
N VAL A 378 -17.64 17.16 3.27
CA VAL A 378 -19.09 16.88 3.22
C VAL A 378 -19.47 15.56 3.89
N MET A 379 -18.50 14.83 4.45
CA MET A 379 -18.71 13.56 5.14
C MET A 379 -18.59 13.70 6.66
N ALA A 380 -19.41 12.95 7.39
CA ALA A 380 -19.33 12.90 8.85
C ALA A 380 -18.17 12.06 9.38
N GLY A 381 -17.66 11.11 8.56
CA GLY A 381 -16.54 10.24 8.91
C GLY A 381 -15.24 10.62 8.19
N PRO A 382 -14.10 10.05 8.61
CA PRO A 382 -12.81 10.33 7.98
C PRO A 382 -12.78 9.79 6.55
N VAL A 383 -12.45 10.65 5.59
CA VAL A 383 -12.17 10.28 4.21
C VAL A 383 -10.72 10.65 3.88
N ASN A 384 -9.98 9.69 3.35
CA ASN A 384 -8.56 9.83 3.03
C ASN A 384 -8.17 8.98 1.80
N LEU A 385 -6.89 8.87 1.49
CA LEU A 385 -6.38 8.11 0.34
C LEU A 385 -6.78 6.63 0.34
N VAL A 386 -7.08 6.06 1.52
CA VAL A 386 -7.45 4.64 1.66
C VAL A 386 -8.88 4.40 1.18
N ASN A 387 -9.83 5.19 1.67
CA ASN A 387 -11.27 4.92 1.49
C ASN A 387 -11.99 5.86 0.51
N ALA A 388 -11.35 6.91 0.02
CA ALA A 388 -12.01 7.90 -0.82
C ALA A 388 -12.72 7.29 -2.05
N HIS A 389 -12.10 6.30 -2.70
CA HIS A 389 -12.69 5.59 -3.85
C HIS A 389 -13.87 4.69 -3.46
N LEU A 390 -13.83 4.07 -2.26
CA LEU A 390 -14.94 3.27 -1.73
C LEU A 390 -16.14 4.16 -1.42
N VAL A 391 -15.90 5.28 -0.72
CA VAL A 391 -16.93 6.26 -0.37
C VAL A 391 -17.56 6.87 -1.64
N ALA A 392 -16.75 7.19 -2.67
CA ALA A 392 -17.26 7.67 -3.95
C ALA A 392 -18.20 6.64 -4.61
N ARG A 393 -17.78 5.37 -4.65
CA ARG A 393 -18.57 4.27 -5.20
C ARG A 393 -19.89 4.05 -4.45
N GLU A 394 -19.86 4.05 -3.12
CA GLU A 394 -21.05 3.91 -2.27
C GLU A 394 -22.06 5.05 -2.48
N ARG A 395 -21.56 6.25 -2.82
CA ARG A 395 -22.38 7.41 -3.13
C ARG A 395 -22.83 7.48 -4.59
N GLY A 396 -22.47 6.50 -5.42
CA GLY A 396 -22.82 6.47 -6.84
C GLY A 396 -22.04 7.51 -7.67
N VAL A 397 -20.92 8.02 -7.19
CA VAL A 397 -20.06 8.94 -7.93
C VAL A 397 -19.14 8.14 -8.84
N ALA A 398 -19.35 8.25 -10.16
CA ALA A 398 -18.46 7.64 -11.13
C ALA A 398 -17.12 8.39 -11.20
N VAL A 399 -16.03 7.63 -11.24
CA VAL A 399 -14.66 8.20 -11.28
C VAL A 399 -13.92 7.67 -12.49
N THR A 400 -13.34 8.55 -13.27
CA THR A 400 -12.50 8.20 -14.42
C THR A 400 -11.17 8.91 -14.35
N THR A 401 -10.12 8.22 -14.76
CA THR A 401 -8.77 8.77 -14.90
C THR A 401 -8.32 8.71 -16.35
N THR A 402 -7.70 9.77 -16.85
CA THR A 402 -7.25 9.86 -18.24
C THR A 402 -5.89 10.53 -18.31
N ALA A 403 -4.99 9.97 -19.10
CA ALA A 403 -3.76 10.65 -19.50
C ALA A 403 -4.04 11.50 -20.76
N GLU A 404 -3.65 12.77 -20.73
CA GLU A 404 -3.76 13.70 -21.86
C GLU A 404 -2.36 14.07 -22.38
N GLU A 405 -2.23 14.29 -23.67
CA GLU A 405 -0.97 14.73 -24.28
C GLU A 405 -0.76 16.24 -24.09
N GLU A 406 -1.86 17.02 -24.08
CA GLU A 406 -1.82 18.48 -24.05
C GLU A 406 -1.59 19.01 -22.62
N THR A 407 -0.48 19.69 -22.43
CA THR A 407 -0.08 20.28 -21.14
C THR A 407 -0.37 21.78 -21.04
N HIS A 408 -0.89 22.40 -22.09
CA HIS A 408 -1.10 23.86 -22.18
C HIS A 408 0.14 24.69 -21.83
N GLY A 409 1.34 24.14 -22.08
CA GLY A 409 2.62 24.81 -21.79
C GLY A 409 3.21 24.56 -20.41
N TYR A 410 2.57 23.75 -19.57
CA TYR A 410 3.09 23.33 -18.27
C TYR A 410 3.89 22.02 -18.38
N GLY A 411 4.91 21.82 -17.54
CA GLY A 411 5.66 20.56 -17.51
C GLY A 411 4.81 19.37 -17.04
N SER A 412 3.81 19.64 -16.18
CA SER A 412 2.80 18.71 -15.71
C SER A 412 1.50 19.45 -15.41
N LEU A 413 0.36 18.85 -15.68
CA LEU A 413 -0.95 19.43 -15.42
C LEU A 413 -1.88 18.37 -14.81
N LEU A 414 -2.57 18.74 -13.73
CA LEU A 414 -3.64 17.97 -13.13
C LEU A 414 -4.95 18.72 -13.33
N THR A 415 -5.90 18.11 -14.06
CA THR A 415 -7.22 18.68 -14.30
C THR A 415 -8.28 17.83 -13.61
N VAL A 416 -9.13 18.47 -12.85
CA VAL A 416 -10.32 17.88 -12.21
C VAL A 416 -11.55 18.42 -12.89
N VAL A 417 -12.37 17.52 -13.40
CA VAL A 417 -13.66 17.83 -14.00
C VAL A 417 -14.75 17.22 -13.14
N THR A 418 -15.59 18.05 -12.57
CA THR A 418 -16.75 17.58 -11.80
C THR A 418 -18.02 17.77 -12.63
N HIS A 419 -18.88 16.75 -12.63
CA HIS A 419 -20.19 16.82 -13.28
C HIS A 419 -21.27 16.91 -12.21
N THR A 420 -22.07 17.95 -12.31
CA THR A 420 -23.20 18.24 -11.41
C THR A 420 -24.48 18.41 -12.22
N ARG A 421 -25.61 18.66 -11.56
CA ARG A 421 -26.87 18.96 -12.25
C ARG A 421 -26.83 20.27 -13.07
N GLU A 422 -26.01 21.22 -12.67
CA GLU A 422 -25.80 22.49 -13.39
C GLU A 422 -24.79 22.39 -14.54
N GLY A 423 -24.18 21.22 -14.74
CA GLY A 423 -23.27 20.93 -15.83
C GLY A 423 -21.84 20.65 -15.38
N ARG A 424 -20.93 20.81 -16.32
CA ARG A 424 -19.51 20.50 -16.18
C ARG A 424 -18.74 21.67 -15.58
N LYS A 425 -17.97 21.42 -14.53
CA LYS A 425 -17.08 22.41 -13.90
C LYS A 425 -15.63 21.91 -14.03
N ILE A 426 -14.71 22.80 -14.36
CA ILE A 426 -13.30 22.46 -14.59
C ILE A 426 -12.43 23.27 -13.66
N ILE A 427 -11.46 22.61 -13.03
CA ILE A 427 -10.35 23.23 -12.32
C ILE A 427 -9.07 22.51 -12.71
N ALA A 428 -7.99 23.26 -12.95
CA ALA A 428 -6.70 22.64 -13.22
C ALA A 428 -5.59 23.31 -12.43
N GLY A 429 -4.59 22.53 -12.09
CA GLY A 429 -3.44 23.00 -11.34
C GLY A 429 -2.15 22.32 -11.77
N THR A 430 -1.05 22.93 -11.36
CA THR A 430 0.31 22.43 -11.57
C THR A 430 1.13 22.63 -10.30
N VAL A 431 2.33 22.07 -10.28
CA VAL A 431 3.32 22.35 -9.24
C VAL A 431 4.44 23.18 -9.85
N PHE A 432 4.72 24.32 -9.24
CA PHE A 432 5.76 25.24 -9.68
C PHE A 432 6.73 25.51 -8.52
N PHE A 433 8.01 25.20 -8.70
CA PHE A 433 9.01 25.21 -7.61
C PHE A 433 8.57 24.48 -6.33
N GLY A 434 7.99 23.30 -6.48
CA GLY A 434 7.50 22.48 -5.35
C GLY A 434 6.19 22.99 -4.71
N GLN A 435 5.62 24.11 -5.20
CA GLN A 435 4.40 24.71 -4.65
C GLN A 435 3.19 24.44 -5.54
N PRO A 436 2.07 23.96 -4.98
CA PRO A 436 0.80 23.83 -5.69
C PRO A 436 0.28 25.17 -6.22
N ARG A 437 -0.17 25.19 -7.46
CA ARG A 437 -0.81 26.35 -8.11
C ARG A 437 -2.08 25.92 -8.82
N ILE A 438 -3.19 26.62 -8.62
CA ILE A 438 -4.33 26.54 -9.52
C ILE A 438 -4.02 27.45 -10.69
N VAL A 439 -4.19 26.95 -11.92
CA VAL A 439 -3.85 27.68 -13.17
C VAL A 439 -5.07 27.86 -14.09
N ARG A 440 -6.16 27.14 -13.80
CA ARG A 440 -7.42 27.25 -14.55
C ARG A 440 -8.61 27.10 -13.61
N LEU A 441 -9.57 27.98 -13.75
CA LEU A 441 -10.85 27.93 -13.04
C LEU A 441 -11.98 28.13 -14.07
N ARG A 442 -12.81 27.07 -14.26
CA ARG A 442 -13.81 27.01 -15.32
C ARG A 442 -13.14 27.23 -16.70
N ASP A 443 -13.57 28.28 -17.42
CA ASP A 443 -13.05 28.61 -18.75
C ASP A 443 -11.97 29.72 -18.72
N LEU A 444 -11.48 30.09 -17.55
CA LEU A 444 -10.53 31.18 -17.36
C LEU A 444 -9.17 30.66 -16.93
N ASN A 445 -8.12 31.15 -17.57
CA ASN A 445 -6.76 30.98 -17.08
C ASN A 445 -6.54 32.02 -15.97
N ILE A 446 -6.28 31.53 -14.76
CA ILE A 446 -6.04 32.33 -13.58
C ILE A 446 -5.08 31.58 -12.66
N GLU A 447 -4.00 32.22 -12.25
CA GLU A 447 -2.98 31.57 -11.43
C GLU A 447 -2.99 32.10 -10.01
N PHE A 448 -3.06 31.19 -9.01
CA PHE A 448 -2.95 31.53 -7.60
C PHE A 448 -2.55 30.31 -6.75
N THR A 449 -2.06 30.56 -5.54
CA THR A 449 -1.75 29.52 -4.56
C THR A 449 -3.04 29.09 -3.83
N PRO A 450 -3.39 27.78 -3.84
CA PRO A 450 -4.62 27.30 -3.18
C PRO A 450 -4.38 27.07 -1.68
N GLU A 451 -4.33 28.16 -0.89
CA GLU A 451 -4.12 28.10 0.57
C GLU A 451 -4.83 29.26 1.30
N GLY A 452 -5.11 29.09 2.58
CA GLY A 452 -5.73 30.10 3.44
C GLY A 452 -7.22 30.32 3.14
N TYR A 453 -7.67 31.55 3.33
CA TYR A 453 -9.03 31.96 3.04
C TYR A 453 -9.11 32.56 1.64
N ILE A 454 -9.84 31.90 0.75
CA ILE A 454 -9.92 32.30 -0.66
C ILE A 454 -11.31 32.81 -0.99
N LEU A 455 -11.42 34.10 -1.25
CA LEU A 455 -12.66 34.73 -1.71
C LEU A 455 -12.73 34.69 -3.23
N VAL A 456 -13.77 34.07 -3.78
CA VAL A 456 -14.04 34.04 -5.21
C VAL A 456 -15.29 34.87 -5.50
N LEU A 457 -15.14 35.88 -6.36
CA LEU A 457 -16.21 36.79 -6.78
C LEU A 457 -16.36 36.73 -8.30
N SER A 458 -17.60 36.77 -8.80
CA SER A 458 -17.90 36.99 -10.21
C SER A 458 -18.80 38.20 -10.37
N TYR A 459 -18.39 39.15 -11.23
CA TYR A 459 -19.12 40.37 -11.49
C TYR A 459 -18.87 40.89 -12.92
N GLU A 460 -19.65 41.89 -13.35
CA GLU A 460 -19.41 42.59 -14.61
C GLU A 460 -18.25 43.58 -14.48
N ASP A 461 -17.17 43.38 -15.29
CA ASP A 461 -15.95 44.18 -15.22
C ASP A 461 -16.18 45.65 -15.59
N ARG A 462 -16.01 46.53 -14.61
CA ARG A 462 -16.16 47.99 -14.77
C ARG A 462 -14.97 48.71 -14.10
N PRO A 463 -14.60 49.89 -14.57
CA PRO A 463 -13.60 50.72 -13.88
C PRO A 463 -13.96 50.97 -12.42
N GLY A 464 -12.97 50.86 -11.53
CA GLY A 464 -13.13 51.09 -10.10
C GLY A 464 -13.50 49.85 -9.26
N MET A 465 -13.78 48.67 -9.86
CA MET A 465 -14.19 47.49 -9.10
C MET A 465 -13.12 47.02 -8.12
N VAL A 466 -11.86 46.98 -8.55
CA VAL A 466 -10.71 46.60 -7.68
C VAL A 466 -10.61 47.57 -6.46
N GLY A 467 -10.78 48.86 -6.69
CA GLY A 467 -10.79 49.85 -5.62
C GLY A 467 -11.94 49.67 -4.62
N ARG A 468 -13.16 49.37 -5.12
CA ARG A 468 -14.32 49.05 -4.27
C ARG A 468 -14.08 47.84 -3.39
N ILE A 469 -13.56 46.73 -3.98
CA ILE A 469 -13.24 45.52 -3.25
C ILE A 469 -12.20 45.81 -2.16
N GLY A 470 -11.10 46.48 -2.49
CA GLY A 470 -10.03 46.80 -1.55
C GLY A 470 -10.49 47.73 -0.42
N THR A 471 -11.26 48.79 -0.75
CA THR A 471 -11.82 49.71 0.25
C THR A 471 -12.79 48.97 1.19
N MET A 472 -13.62 48.12 0.65
CA MET A 472 -14.59 47.34 1.43
C MET A 472 -13.91 46.36 2.39
N LEU A 473 -12.98 45.55 1.92
CA LEU A 473 -12.26 44.60 2.75
C LEU A 473 -11.40 45.30 3.82
N GLY A 474 -10.71 46.37 3.43
CA GLY A 474 -9.96 47.20 4.39
C GLY A 474 -10.85 47.84 5.47
N GLY A 475 -12.07 48.29 5.11
CA GLY A 475 -13.06 48.78 6.08
C GLY A 475 -13.59 47.71 7.04
N LEU A 476 -13.53 46.45 6.65
CA LEU A 476 -13.84 45.28 7.49
C LEU A 476 -12.64 44.78 8.32
N GLY A 477 -11.47 45.41 8.18
CA GLY A 477 -10.24 45.00 8.85
C GLY A 477 -9.62 43.71 8.26
N VAL A 478 -9.95 43.37 7.02
CA VAL A 478 -9.47 42.17 6.34
C VAL A 478 -8.35 42.51 5.36
N ASN A 479 -7.18 41.91 5.53
CA ASN A 479 -6.05 42.12 4.65
C ASN A 479 -6.11 41.21 3.42
N ILE A 480 -5.66 41.74 2.26
CA ILE A 480 -5.58 41.03 0.99
C ILE A 480 -4.11 40.62 0.76
N ALA A 481 -3.80 39.35 0.90
CA ALA A 481 -2.46 38.81 0.63
C ALA A 481 -2.15 38.79 -0.87
N SER A 482 -3.14 38.41 -1.70
CA SER A 482 -3.01 38.49 -3.16
C SER A 482 -4.38 38.66 -3.81
N MET A 483 -4.39 39.20 -5.05
CA MET A 483 -5.59 39.39 -5.85
C MET A 483 -5.32 39.05 -7.32
N HIS A 484 -6.14 38.21 -7.89
CA HIS A 484 -6.04 37.75 -9.27
C HIS A 484 -7.36 37.99 -10.00
N VAL A 485 -7.30 38.63 -11.18
CA VAL A 485 -8.47 38.96 -12.00
C VAL A 485 -8.40 38.23 -13.32
N GLY A 486 -9.33 37.32 -13.57
CA GLY A 486 -9.49 36.62 -14.84
C GLY A 486 -10.72 37.14 -15.61
N ARG A 487 -10.59 37.37 -16.92
CA ARG A 487 -11.70 37.76 -17.80
C ARG A 487 -11.49 37.23 -19.22
N LYS A 488 -12.59 36.89 -19.93
CA LYS A 488 -12.53 36.47 -21.33
C LYS A 488 -12.46 37.65 -22.33
N SER A 489 -13.09 38.77 -22.01
CA SER A 489 -13.17 39.94 -22.87
C SER A 489 -13.12 41.24 -22.07
N LYS A 490 -12.73 42.32 -22.73
CA LYS A 490 -12.78 43.68 -22.12
C LYS A 490 -14.22 44.00 -21.76
N ARG A 491 -14.46 44.50 -20.54
CA ARG A 491 -15.79 44.84 -19.97
C ARG A 491 -16.78 43.67 -19.93
N GLY A 492 -16.31 42.42 -20.06
CA GLY A 492 -17.13 41.24 -19.90
C GLY A 492 -17.19 40.81 -18.42
N ARG A 493 -17.72 39.62 -18.18
CA ARG A 493 -17.73 39.00 -16.84
C ARG A 493 -16.32 38.70 -16.37
N ALA A 494 -15.97 39.11 -15.18
CA ALA A 494 -14.70 38.82 -14.51
C ALA A 494 -14.91 37.86 -13.36
N ILE A 495 -13.93 36.98 -13.15
CA ILE A 495 -13.77 36.25 -11.90
C ILE A 495 -12.56 36.85 -11.17
N VAL A 496 -12.73 37.17 -9.93
CA VAL A 496 -11.66 37.65 -9.05
C VAL A 496 -11.46 36.64 -7.93
N VAL A 497 -10.22 36.25 -7.73
CA VAL A 497 -9.78 35.39 -6.64
C VAL A 497 -8.89 36.21 -5.72
N LEU A 498 -9.26 36.34 -4.45
CA LEU A 498 -8.47 37.01 -3.42
C LEU A 498 -8.06 35.99 -2.36
N ILE A 499 -6.80 36.01 -1.99
CA ILE A 499 -6.30 35.33 -0.80
C ILE A 499 -6.32 36.33 0.35
N LEU A 500 -6.99 35.96 1.43
CA LEU A 500 -7.21 36.82 2.59
C LEU A 500 -6.47 36.27 3.81
N ASP A 501 -5.97 37.15 4.68
CA ASP A 501 -5.33 36.74 5.92
C ASP A 501 -6.38 36.38 6.99
N GLU A 502 -7.57 37.00 6.93
CA GLU A 502 -8.65 36.77 7.88
C GLU A 502 -9.88 36.13 7.22
N GLU A 503 -10.63 35.38 8.02
CA GLU A 503 -11.88 34.78 7.59
C GLU A 503 -13.03 35.78 7.53
N LEU A 504 -13.80 35.77 6.44
CA LEU A 504 -15.03 36.53 6.36
C LEU A 504 -16.19 35.76 7.00
N SER A 505 -16.93 36.42 7.89
CA SER A 505 -18.22 35.91 8.34
C SER A 505 -19.25 35.91 7.19
N PRO A 506 -20.30 35.07 7.26
CA PRO A 506 -21.37 35.05 6.24
C PRO A 506 -22.01 36.44 5.99
N ARG A 507 -22.10 37.30 7.03
CA ARG A 507 -22.62 38.66 6.92
C ARG A 507 -21.67 39.55 6.11
N GLN A 508 -20.38 39.49 6.41
CA GLN A 508 -19.35 40.24 5.68
C GLN A 508 -19.24 39.80 4.22
N LEU A 509 -19.30 38.48 3.95
CA LEU A 509 -19.32 37.96 2.60
C LEU A 509 -20.50 38.48 1.79
N ALA A 510 -21.71 38.50 2.38
CA ALA A 510 -22.91 39.03 1.73
C ALA A 510 -22.82 40.57 1.52
N GLU A 511 -22.14 41.31 2.41
CA GLU A 511 -21.91 42.74 2.26
C GLU A 511 -20.91 43.05 1.15
N VAL A 512 -19.81 42.30 1.04
CA VAL A 512 -18.85 42.42 -0.07
C VAL A 512 -19.55 42.11 -1.39
N ALA A 513 -20.31 41.03 -1.47
CA ALA A 513 -21.03 40.65 -2.70
C ALA A 513 -22.00 41.76 -3.18
N ARG A 514 -22.74 42.39 -2.28
CA ARG A 514 -23.64 43.49 -2.60
C ARG A 514 -22.89 44.73 -3.07
N THR A 515 -21.78 45.09 -2.42
CA THR A 515 -21.00 46.31 -2.73
C THR A 515 -20.42 46.25 -4.15
N VAL A 516 -20.09 45.07 -4.63
CA VAL A 516 -19.51 44.88 -5.97
C VAL A 516 -20.53 44.35 -6.98
N GLU A 517 -21.79 44.24 -6.60
CA GLU A 517 -22.86 43.72 -7.45
C GLU A 517 -22.49 42.31 -8.02
N ALA A 518 -21.93 41.45 -7.14
CA ALA A 518 -21.45 40.14 -7.58
C ALA A 518 -22.62 39.20 -7.87
N ASP A 519 -22.58 38.55 -9.03
CA ASP A 519 -23.51 37.47 -9.37
C ASP A 519 -23.21 36.18 -8.56
N PHE A 520 -21.96 36.08 -8.12
CA PHE A 520 -21.45 34.90 -7.41
C PHE A 520 -20.39 35.32 -6.40
N ALA A 521 -20.50 34.83 -5.18
CA ALA A 521 -19.53 35.05 -4.10
C ALA A 521 -19.38 33.76 -3.28
N ARG A 522 -18.17 33.32 -3.06
CA ARG A 522 -17.85 32.17 -2.21
C ARG A 522 -16.58 32.41 -1.43
N LEU A 523 -16.58 31.99 -0.18
CA LEU A 523 -15.38 31.90 0.65
C LEU A 523 -14.99 30.43 0.78
N ILE A 524 -13.77 30.10 0.37
CA ILE A 524 -13.20 28.75 0.38
C ILE A 524 -12.12 28.73 1.45
N ARG A 525 -12.09 27.67 2.25
CA ARG A 525 -11.14 27.47 3.35
C ARG A 525 -10.20 26.32 3.00
N LEU A 526 -8.92 26.65 2.81
CA LEU A 526 -7.83 25.69 2.58
C LEU A 526 -6.72 25.89 3.64
N VAL A 527 -7.14 25.97 4.89
CA VAL A 527 -6.29 26.14 6.08
C VAL A 527 -5.91 24.80 6.68
#